data_1a1584d8fe3859125e91433572b53a74
#
_entry.id   1a1584d8fe3859125e91433572b53a74
#
_cell.length_a   1.000
_cell.length_b   1.000
_cell.length_c   1.000
_cell.angle_alpha   90.00
_cell.angle_beta   90.00
_cell.angle_gamma   90.00
#
_symmetry.space_group_name_H-M   'P 1'
#
loop_
_entity.id
_entity.type
_entity.pdbx_description
1 polymer ?
#
loop_
_entity_poly.entity_id
_entity_poly.type
_entity_poly.pdbx_seq_one_letter_code
_entity_poly.pdbx_strand_id
1 'polypeptide(L)'
;MYIVTAEEMYKVDRETISTVGLDGKILMENAGREASKEIEKRITKEDKAVILIGSGNNGGDGFVIARVLAEAGYSIKVVQVAKDEKITGDAAYHKEVYQQFGGQVEHYYENITDVALKEADVIIDAMLGIGVRGELRGDILTVTKQVNKQNAYVISIDIPSGLPAEEGIAHFQAIEADTTIMIGAVKQSAVCQNTSSYYGEWIVVDIGFPEKLFHTHTKRHLWQQSDFQESFPKREVNSHKGNHGRGLVIGGSESMPGSVLMTTKAALRTGAGLLTTASVKNVISMIAGKSPEAMYISTSETNGCITGIDNIELSGFDAIAIGVGLGRSDETAKGIFPSLLQFNGPIIIDADGLYHLKPYLAAFASRQAPLILTPHPGELAALMDVSVSDLLMEPFKYSSEFTNRFNCYLLLKGKYTIITDPDGNQIVESSGNPGLAKGGSGDVLTGMVLAMVMQSRSIFEGINNACFLHGKSADLLVQERHSEQDLLAGDVIQGIPKAIRTFS
;
A
#
# COMPACT_ATOMS: atom_id res chain seq x y z
N MET A 1 7.12 8.10 -2.79
CA MET A 1 6.18 8.58 -3.84
C MET A 1 4.88 9.00 -3.16
N TYR A 2 4.26 10.16 -3.52
CA TYR A 2 3.06 10.66 -2.82
C TYR A 2 1.78 9.99 -3.28
N ILE A 3 0.82 9.87 -2.34
CA ILE A 3 -0.54 9.39 -2.61
C ILE A 3 -1.49 10.55 -2.31
N VAL A 4 -2.35 10.89 -3.28
CA VAL A 4 -3.21 12.07 -3.22
C VAL A 4 -4.68 11.74 -3.46
N THR A 5 -5.57 12.52 -2.85
CA THR A 5 -6.97 12.66 -3.24
C THR A 5 -7.09 13.62 -4.42
N ALA A 6 -8.26 13.68 -5.06
CA ALA A 6 -8.52 14.65 -6.12
C ALA A 6 -8.35 16.09 -5.62
N GLU A 7 -8.83 16.41 -4.41
CA GLU A 7 -8.73 17.75 -3.83
C GLU A 7 -7.27 18.17 -3.60
N GLU A 8 -6.45 17.27 -3.07
CA GLU A 8 -5.02 17.52 -2.83
C GLU A 8 -4.27 17.73 -4.15
N MET A 9 -4.54 16.90 -5.15
CA MET A 9 -3.93 17.07 -6.48
C MET A 9 -4.30 18.41 -7.12
N TYR A 10 -5.58 18.83 -7.03
CA TYR A 10 -5.99 20.15 -7.49
C TYR A 10 -5.32 21.32 -6.76
N LYS A 11 -5.00 21.17 -5.48
CA LYS A 11 -4.24 22.19 -4.74
C LYS A 11 -2.81 22.27 -5.26
N VAL A 12 -2.14 21.13 -5.44
CA VAL A 12 -0.78 21.06 -6.00
C VAL A 12 -0.73 21.69 -7.40
N ASP A 13 -1.65 21.32 -8.29
CA ASP A 13 -1.75 21.85 -9.64
C ASP A 13 -1.97 23.39 -9.64
N ARG A 14 -2.96 23.86 -8.91
CA ARG A 14 -3.28 25.28 -8.79
C ARG A 14 -2.12 26.11 -8.26
N GLU A 15 -1.45 25.65 -7.19
CA GLU A 15 -0.33 26.38 -6.60
C GLU A 15 0.91 26.33 -7.50
N THR A 16 1.11 25.26 -8.24
CA THR A 16 2.16 25.18 -9.26
C THR A 16 1.95 26.24 -10.33
N ILE A 17 0.71 26.41 -10.80
CA ILE A 17 0.39 27.43 -11.81
C ILE A 17 0.42 28.85 -11.21
N SER A 18 -0.28 29.09 -10.12
CA SER A 18 -0.52 30.45 -9.61
C SER A 18 0.63 31.02 -8.77
N THR A 19 1.34 30.18 -8.04
CA THR A 19 2.37 30.60 -7.06
C THR A 19 3.77 30.35 -7.57
N VAL A 20 4.01 29.18 -8.19
CA VAL A 20 5.33 28.85 -8.78
C VAL A 20 5.48 29.48 -10.16
N GLY A 21 4.36 29.67 -10.89
CA GLY A 21 4.32 30.36 -12.19
C GLY A 21 4.59 29.43 -13.38
N LEU A 22 4.45 28.12 -13.22
CA LEU A 22 4.57 27.18 -14.33
C LEU A 22 3.20 27.10 -15.05
N ASP A 23 3.17 27.55 -16.31
CA ASP A 23 1.92 27.62 -17.10
C ASP A 23 1.27 26.23 -17.27
N GLY A 24 -0.06 26.17 -17.18
CA GLY A 24 -0.83 24.93 -17.33
C GLY A 24 -0.61 24.22 -18.67
N LYS A 25 -0.40 24.98 -19.76
CA LYS A 25 -0.08 24.42 -21.08
C LYS A 25 1.26 23.69 -21.08
N ILE A 26 2.23 24.18 -20.29
CA ILE A 26 3.54 23.51 -20.15
C ILE A 26 3.38 22.23 -19.34
N LEU A 27 2.61 22.25 -18.24
CA LEU A 27 2.32 21.05 -17.44
C LEU A 27 1.64 19.97 -18.31
N MET A 28 0.64 20.36 -19.10
CA MET A 28 -0.10 19.46 -20.01
C MET A 28 0.80 18.92 -21.13
N GLU A 29 1.68 19.75 -21.70
CA GLU A 29 2.69 19.30 -22.68
C GLU A 29 3.65 18.27 -22.06
N ASN A 30 4.13 18.53 -20.83
CA ASN A 30 4.97 17.58 -20.10
C ASN A 30 4.22 16.27 -19.82
N ALA A 31 2.98 16.35 -19.36
CA ALA A 31 2.14 15.17 -19.07
C ALA A 31 1.96 14.27 -20.28
N GLY A 32 1.55 14.86 -21.41
CA GLY A 32 1.37 14.10 -22.64
C GLY A 32 2.68 13.53 -23.20
N ARG A 33 3.80 14.26 -23.11
CA ARG A 33 5.11 13.75 -23.54
C ARG A 33 5.63 12.61 -22.67
N GLU A 34 5.58 12.76 -21.36
CA GLU A 34 6.04 11.70 -20.46
C GLU A 34 5.13 10.46 -20.57
N ALA A 35 3.81 10.66 -20.68
CA ALA A 35 2.88 9.56 -20.96
C ALA A 35 3.19 8.87 -22.29
N SER A 36 3.49 9.64 -23.36
CA SER A 36 3.86 9.04 -24.65
C SER A 36 5.10 8.16 -24.57
N LYS A 37 6.13 8.56 -23.81
CA LYS A 37 7.33 7.72 -23.60
C LYS A 37 7.00 6.37 -22.94
N GLU A 38 6.05 6.35 -22.02
CA GLU A 38 5.61 5.12 -21.37
C GLU A 38 4.73 4.26 -22.28
N ILE A 39 3.93 4.89 -23.15
CA ILE A 39 3.14 4.21 -24.18
C ILE A 39 4.06 3.55 -25.20
N GLU A 40 5.08 4.28 -25.72
CA GLU A 40 6.04 3.76 -26.71
C GLU A 40 6.81 2.51 -26.26
N LYS A 41 6.94 2.28 -24.95
CA LYS A 41 7.55 1.06 -24.41
C LYS A 41 6.65 -0.17 -24.51
N ARG A 42 5.34 0.02 -24.79
CA ARG A 42 4.29 -1.00 -24.69
C ARG A 42 3.60 -1.30 -26.01
N ILE A 43 3.73 -0.41 -26.99
CA ILE A 43 3.09 -0.54 -28.29
C ILE A 43 4.14 -0.48 -29.42
N THR A 44 3.80 -1.03 -30.55
CA THR A 44 4.61 -1.01 -31.77
C THR A 44 4.00 -0.09 -32.86
N LYS A 45 4.73 0.22 -33.90
CA LYS A 45 4.23 1.07 -35.00
C LYS A 45 3.19 0.36 -35.89
N GLU A 46 3.14 -0.96 -35.80
CA GLU A 46 2.18 -1.80 -36.50
C GLU A 46 0.80 -1.81 -35.81
N ASP A 47 0.75 -1.47 -34.49
CA ASP A 47 -0.47 -1.45 -33.73
C ASP A 47 -1.37 -0.28 -34.16
N LYS A 48 -2.65 -0.55 -34.31
CA LYS A 48 -3.69 0.45 -34.54
C LYS A 48 -4.17 0.98 -33.19
N ALA A 49 -3.79 2.20 -32.86
CA ALA A 49 -4.18 2.83 -31.61
C ALA A 49 -5.37 3.79 -31.78
N VAL A 50 -6.37 3.64 -30.93
CA VAL A 50 -7.50 4.58 -30.81
C VAL A 50 -7.37 5.36 -29.52
N ILE A 51 -7.33 6.70 -29.60
CA ILE A 51 -7.29 7.60 -28.46
C ILE A 51 -8.69 8.20 -28.24
N LEU A 52 -9.26 7.93 -27.08
CA LEU A 52 -10.57 8.44 -26.67
C LEU A 52 -10.41 9.71 -25.86
N ILE A 53 -10.97 10.83 -26.34
CA ILE A 53 -10.73 12.16 -25.80
C ILE A 53 -12.00 12.72 -25.13
N GLY A 54 -11.86 13.17 -23.87
CA GLY A 54 -12.88 13.90 -23.13
C GLY A 54 -12.73 15.42 -23.23
N SER A 55 -13.47 16.14 -22.38
CA SER A 55 -13.54 17.62 -22.42
C SER A 55 -12.55 18.32 -21.47
N GLY A 56 -12.03 17.63 -20.47
CA GLY A 56 -11.16 18.22 -19.41
C GLY A 56 -9.68 18.15 -19.73
N ASN A 57 -8.85 18.39 -18.70
CA ASN A 57 -7.39 18.35 -18.82
C ASN A 57 -6.89 17.00 -19.33
N ASN A 58 -7.48 15.89 -18.87
CA ASN A 58 -7.11 14.56 -19.35
C ASN A 58 -7.31 14.41 -20.89
N GLY A 59 -8.37 15.02 -21.44
CA GLY A 59 -8.55 15.11 -22.89
C GLY A 59 -7.45 15.96 -23.56
N GLY A 60 -6.99 17.01 -22.89
CA GLY A 60 -5.86 17.83 -23.32
C GLY A 60 -4.57 17.03 -23.38
N ASP A 61 -4.27 16.25 -22.34
CA ASP A 61 -3.13 15.31 -22.32
C ASP A 61 -3.24 14.32 -23.48
N GLY A 62 -4.46 13.82 -23.77
CA GLY A 62 -4.75 12.95 -24.90
C GLY A 62 -4.43 13.58 -26.26
N PHE A 63 -4.68 14.88 -26.47
CA PHE A 63 -4.29 15.58 -27.71
C PHE A 63 -2.77 15.71 -27.84
N VAL A 64 -2.04 15.95 -26.74
CA VAL A 64 -0.58 15.97 -26.76
C VAL A 64 -0.05 14.59 -27.10
N ILE A 65 -0.56 13.53 -26.46
CA ILE A 65 -0.20 12.13 -26.76
C ILE A 65 -0.44 11.81 -28.23
N ALA A 66 -1.62 12.16 -28.75
CA ALA A 66 -1.96 11.93 -30.16
C ALA A 66 -0.94 12.58 -31.11
N ARG A 67 -0.56 13.84 -30.86
CA ARG A 67 0.43 14.55 -31.66
C ARG A 67 1.81 13.90 -31.58
N VAL A 68 2.29 13.59 -30.38
CA VAL A 68 3.61 13.02 -30.16
C VAL A 68 3.74 11.65 -30.82
N LEU A 69 2.76 10.78 -30.65
CA LEU A 69 2.77 9.44 -31.25
C LEU A 69 2.61 9.48 -32.78
N ALA A 70 1.76 10.38 -33.31
CA ALA A 70 1.63 10.55 -34.77
C ALA A 70 2.94 11.03 -35.40
N GLU A 71 3.63 12.03 -34.81
CA GLU A 71 4.94 12.51 -35.25
C GLU A 71 6.02 11.42 -35.16
N ALA A 72 5.92 10.52 -34.18
CA ALA A 72 6.81 9.35 -34.05
C ALA A 72 6.48 8.22 -35.07
N GLY A 73 5.41 8.36 -35.87
CA GLY A 73 5.03 7.46 -36.93
C GLY A 73 4.15 6.28 -36.49
N TYR A 74 3.46 6.40 -35.35
CA TYR A 74 2.45 5.42 -34.94
C TYR A 74 1.12 5.62 -35.70
N SER A 75 0.37 4.54 -35.88
CA SER A 75 -0.96 4.57 -36.50
C SER A 75 -2.00 5.00 -35.46
N ILE A 76 -2.34 6.29 -35.43
CA ILE A 76 -3.22 6.88 -34.41
C ILE A 76 -4.54 7.34 -35.00
N LYS A 77 -5.65 6.94 -34.37
CA LYS A 77 -6.99 7.45 -34.62
C LYS A 77 -7.51 8.16 -33.36
N VAL A 78 -7.88 9.42 -33.50
CA VAL A 78 -8.44 10.23 -32.39
C VAL A 78 -9.95 10.28 -32.48
N VAL A 79 -10.63 9.83 -31.42
CA VAL A 79 -12.09 9.90 -31.28
C VAL A 79 -12.44 10.81 -30.10
N GLN A 80 -13.02 11.95 -30.40
CA GLN A 80 -13.52 12.90 -29.42
C GLN A 80 -14.92 12.52 -28.96
N VAL A 81 -15.05 12.11 -27.71
CA VAL A 81 -16.32 11.70 -27.08
C VAL A 81 -17.11 12.93 -26.56
N ALA A 82 -16.39 13.96 -26.14
CA ALA A 82 -17.00 15.21 -25.67
C ALA A 82 -17.42 16.12 -26.84
N LYS A 83 -18.45 16.94 -26.63
CA LYS A 83 -18.86 17.97 -27.59
C LYS A 83 -17.82 19.09 -27.65
N ASP A 84 -17.65 19.72 -28.81
CA ASP A 84 -16.67 20.79 -29.05
C ASP A 84 -16.81 21.95 -28.06
N GLU A 85 -18.04 22.37 -27.78
CA GLU A 85 -18.29 23.50 -26.89
C GLU A 85 -17.85 23.28 -25.46
N LYS A 86 -17.55 22.03 -25.09
CA LYS A 86 -17.09 21.66 -23.75
C LYS A 86 -15.57 21.62 -23.63
N ILE A 87 -14.85 21.63 -24.75
CA ILE A 87 -13.38 21.63 -24.74
C ILE A 87 -12.90 23.09 -24.67
N THR A 88 -12.34 23.49 -23.57
CA THR A 88 -11.92 24.87 -23.28
C THR A 88 -10.53 24.92 -22.66
N GLY A 89 -9.97 26.14 -22.52
CA GLY A 89 -8.68 26.35 -21.84
C GLY A 89 -7.51 25.64 -22.50
N ASP A 90 -6.67 25.00 -21.69
CA ASP A 90 -5.44 24.35 -22.16
C ASP A 90 -5.74 23.15 -23.06
N ALA A 91 -6.83 22.42 -22.80
CA ALA A 91 -7.26 21.31 -23.68
C ALA A 91 -7.63 21.79 -25.08
N ALA A 92 -8.32 22.94 -25.20
CA ALA A 92 -8.64 23.53 -26.51
C ALA A 92 -7.38 23.99 -27.26
N TYR A 93 -6.41 24.57 -26.53
CA TYR A 93 -5.11 24.94 -27.10
C TYR A 93 -4.38 23.71 -27.69
N HIS A 94 -4.28 22.62 -26.95
CA HIS A 94 -3.58 21.44 -27.46
C HIS A 94 -4.37 20.70 -28.55
N LYS A 95 -5.70 20.76 -28.56
CA LYS A 95 -6.51 20.33 -29.71
C LYS A 95 -6.15 21.10 -30.97
N GLU A 96 -6.10 22.44 -30.88
CA GLU A 96 -5.73 23.30 -32.01
C GLU A 96 -4.31 23.00 -32.51
N VAL A 97 -3.35 22.84 -31.59
CA VAL A 97 -1.98 22.44 -31.94
C VAL A 97 -1.98 21.10 -32.68
N TYR A 98 -2.66 20.07 -32.17
CA TYR A 98 -2.77 18.76 -32.83
C TYR A 98 -3.30 18.89 -34.25
N GLN A 99 -4.36 19.69 -34.47
CA GLN A 99 -4.94 19.93 -35.81
C GLN A 99 -4.00 20.70 -36.76
N GLN A 100 -3.21 21.67 -36.23
CA GLN A 100 -2.19 22.40 -37.02
C GLN A 100 -1.02 21.48 -37.47
N PHE A 101 -0.76 20.42 -36.71
CA PHE A 101 0.19 19.35 -37.14
C PHE A 101 -0.46 18.38 -38.16
N GLY A 102 -1.66 18.64 -38.65
CA GLY A 102 -2.36 17.79 -39.62
C GLY A 102 -3.18 16.66 -38.98
N GLY A 103 -3.27 16.61 -37.68
CA GLY A 103 -4.06 15.61 -36.95
C GLY A 103 -5.57 15.74 -37.24
N GLN A 104 -6.22 14.61 -37.44
CA GLN A 104 -7.67 14.55 -37.67
C GLN A 104 -8.38 14.11 -36.38
N VAL A 105 -9.48 14.80 -36.08
CA VAL A 105 -10.34 14.48 -34.92
C VAL A 105 -11.68 13.97 -35.43
N GLU A 106 -11.99 12.72 -35.13
CA GLU A 106 -13.33 12.16 -35.41
C GLU A 106 -14.22 12.38 -34.17
N HIS A 107 -15.46 12.79 -34.40
CA HIS A 107 -16.46 12.85 -33.32
C HIS A 107 -17.05 11.47 -33.04
N TYR A 108 -17.42 11.24 -31.79
CA TYR A 108 -18.08 10.02 -31.40
C TYR A 108 -19.42 9.86 -32.09
N TYR A 109 -19.58 8.74 -32.77
CA TYR A 109 -20.83 8.23 -33.31
C TYR A 109 -20.88 6.73 -32.97
N GLU A 110 -21.89 6.27 -32.24
CA GLU A 110 -21.95 4.94 -31.64
C GLU A 110 -21.54 3.81 -32.61
N ASN A 111 -22.14 3.77 -33.80
CA ASN A 111 -21.83 2.69 -34.76
C ASN A 111 -20.43 2.78 -35.40
N ILE A 112 -19.93 4.00 -35.64
CA ILE A 112 -18.63 4.22 -36.31
C ILE A 112 -17.50 3.96 -35.29
N THR A 113 -17.68 4.44 -34.08
CA THR A 113 -16.71 4.25 -32.99
C THR A 113 -16.64 2.78 -32.59
N ASP A 114 -17.76 2.06 -32.54
CA ASP A 114 -17.78 0.61 -32.24
C ASP A 114 -16.93 -0.19 -33.25
N VAL A 115 -16.97 0.17 -34.53
CA VAL A 115 -16.09 -0.45 -35.55
C VAL A 115 -14.63 -0.13 -35.30
N ALA A 116 -14.30 1.14 -35.02
CA ALA A 116 -12.93 1.55 -34.75
C ALA A 116 -12.34 0.85 -33.51
N LEU A 117 -13.14 0.71 -32.44
CA LEU A 117 -12.72 0.01 -31.22
C LEU A 117 -12.51 -1.49 -31.44
N LYS A 118 -13.33 -2.14 -32.30
CA LYS A 118 -13.16 -3.55 -32.66
C LYS A 118 -11.92 -3.84 -33.51
N GLU A 119 -11.44 -2.85 -34.26
CA GLU A 119 -10.25 -2.96 -35.10
C GLU A 119 -8.98 -2.49 -34.40
N ALA A 120 -9.10 -1.91 -33.18
CA ALA A 120 -7.97 -1.40 -32.45
C ALA A 120 -7.18 -2.52 -31.75
N ASP A 121 -5.86 -2.47 -31.86
CA ASP A 121 -4.94 -3.29 -31.07
C ASP A 121 -4.73 -2.63 -29.69
N VAL A 122 -4.77 -1.30 -29.65
CA VAL A 122 -4.56 -0.49 -28.45
C VAL A 122 -5.65 0.58 -28.31
N ILE A 123 -6.18 0.75 -27.11
CA ILE A 123 -7.12 1.82 -26.77
C ILE A 123 -6.47 2.70 -25.68
N ILE A 124 -6.32 3.98 -25.96
CA ILE A 124 -5.82 4.96 -24.99
C ILE A 124 -7.01 5.77 -24.46
N ASP A 125 -7.31 5.58 -23.18
CA ASP A 125 -8.40 6.26 -22.49
C ASP A 125 -7.87 7.58 -21.89
N ALA A 126 -8.23 8.68 -22.52
CA ALA A 126 -8.01 10.06 -22.07
C ALA A 126 -9.34 10.83 -21.95
N MET A 127 -10.43 10.13 -21.56
CA MET A 127 -11.76 10.76 -21.50
C MET A 127 -11.95 11.59 -20.22
N LEU A 128 -11.72 11.00 -19.06
CA LEU A 128 -11.95 11.62 -17.77
C LEU A 128 -10.75 11.42 -16.85
N GLY A 129 -10.35 12.48 -16.12
CA GLY A 129 -9.36 12.43 -15.06
C GLY A 129 -10.01 12.44 -13.67
N ILE A 130 -9.26 12.89 -12.66
CA ILE A 130 -9.66 12.92 -11.23
C ILE A 130 -10.92 13.76 -10.91
N GLY A 131 -11.43 14.54 -11.86
CA GLY A 131 -12.59 15.42 -11.68
C GLY A 131 -13.96 14.72 -11.75
N VAL A 132 -14.00 13.40 -11.88
CA VAL A 132 -15.25 12.63 -11.97
C VAL A 132 -16.05 12.75 -10.68
N ARG A 133 -17.32 13.12 -10.80
CA ARG A 133 -18.28 13.16 -9.69
C ARG A 133 -19.55 12.39 -10.06
N GLY A 134 -19.84 11.36 -9.28
CA GLY A 134 -21.01 10.50 -9.49
C GLY A 134 -20.87 9.52 -10.66
N GLU A 135 -21.98 8.90 -11.04
CA GLU A 135 -22.01 7.86 -12.06
C GLU A 135 -21.85 8.41 -13.50
N LEU A 136 -21.19 7.64 -14.35
CA LEU A 136 -21.07 7.94 -15.78
C LEU A 136 -22.44 7.98 -16.47
N ARG A 137 -22.60 8.85 -17.47
CA ARG A 137 -23.85 9.02 -18.23
C ARG A 137 -23.56 9.28 -19.72
N GLY A 138 -24.59 9.06 -20.55
CA GLY A 138 -24.55 9.39 -21.98
C GLY A 138 -23.43 8.66 -22.72
N ASP A 139 -22.81 9.37 -23.66
CA ASP A 139 -21.80 8.81 -24.58
C ASP A 139 -20.60 8.20 -23.86
N ILE A 140 -20.12 8.85 -22.81
CA ILE A 140 -18.99 8.35 -22.02
C ILE A 140 -19.31 6.99 -21.39
N LEU A 141 -20.50 6.81 -20.82
CA LEU A 141 -20.94 5.52 -20.29
C LEU A 141 -21.01 4.45 -21.38
N THR A 142 -21.53 4.82 -22.55
CA THR A 142 -21.64 3.89 -23.70
C THR A 142 -20.26 3.46 -24.17
N VAL A 143 -19.35 4.41 -24.36
CA VAL A 143 -17.97 4.13 -24.78
C VAL A 143 -17.23 3.29 -23.73
N THR A 144 -17.35 3.60 -22.44
CA THR A 144 -16.76 2.79 -21.36
C THR A 144 -17.20 1.32 -21.45
N LYS A 145 -18.51 1.09 -21.65
CA LYS A 145 -19.04 -0.27 -21.82
C LYS A 145 -18.59 -0.95 -23.12
N GLN A 146 -18.32 -0.18 -24.17
CA GLN A 146 -17.80 -0.70 -25.43
C GLN A 146 -16.34 -1.09 -25.28
N VAL A 147 -15.50 -0.25 -24.66
CA VAL A 147 -14.08 -0.51 -24.42
C VAL A 147 -13.88 -1.78 -23.58
N ASN A 148 -14.59 -1.91 -22.45
CA ASN A 148 -14.47 -3.09 -21.58
C ASN A 148 -14.92 -4.42 -22.22
N LYS A 149 -15.48 -4.39 -23.45
CA LYS A 149 -15.83 -5.59 -24.23
C LYS A 149 -14.79 -5.94 -25.29
N GLN A 150 -13.80 -5.09 -25.53
CA GLN A 150 -12.78 -5.32 -26.53
C GLN A 150 -11.66 -6.22 -25.96
N ASN A 151 -10.92 -6.84 -26.85
CA ASN A 151 -9.68 -7.56 -26.49
C ASN A 151 -8.43 -6.70 -26.72
N ALA A 152 -8.59 -5.42 -27.00
CA ALA A 152 -7.50 -4.48 -27.19
C ALA A 152 -6.74 -4.22 -25.87
N TYR A 153 -5.46 -3.88 -25.96
CA TYR A 153 -4.69 -3.43 -24.80
C TYR A 153 -5.11 -2.03 -24.39
N VAL A 154 -5.62 -1.87 -23.17
CA VAL A 154 -6.20 -0.61 -22.69
C VAL A 154 -5.21 0.14 -21.80
N ILE A 155 -4.86 1.37 -22.21
CA ILE A 155 -4.01 2.28 -21.45
C ILE A 155 -4.82 3.48 -21.00
N SER A 156 -5.02 3.65 -19.70
CA SER A 156 -5.68 4.86 -19.16
C SER A 156 -4.66 5.93 -18.76
N ILE A 157 -5.00 7.19 -19.04
CA ILE A 157 -4.18 8.35 -18.69
C ILE A 157 -4.72 8.95 -17.39
N ASP A 158 -3.84 9.15 -16.42
CA ASP A 158 -4.05 9.68 -15.09
C ASP A 158 -4.88 8.76 -14.18
N ILE A 159 -6.06 8.36 -14.61
CA ILE A 159 -6.99 7.47 -13.89
C ILE A 159 -7.93 6.82 -14.91
N PRO A 160 -8.29 5.53 -14.76
CA PRO A 160 -9.31 4.92 -15.61
C PRO A 160 -10.62 5.72 -15.59
N SER A 161 -11.10 6.12 -16.75
CA SER A 161 -12.28 6.99 -16.86
C SER A 161 -13.50 6.41 -16.16
N GLY A 162 -14.05 7.19 -15.24
CA GLY A 162 -15.21 6.82 -14.41
C GLY A 162 -14.83 6.28 -13.02
N LEU A 163 -13.56 6.00 -12.76
CA LEU A 163 -13.12 5.56 -11.45
C LEU A 163 -13.03 6.76 -10.48
N PRO A 164 -13.47 6.60 -9.23
CA PRO A 164 -13.23 7.63 -8.21
C PRO A 164 -11.73 7.73 -7.90
N ALA A 165 -11.22 8.95 -7.64
CA ALA A 165 -9.82 9.15 -7.28
C ALA A 165 -9.51 8.83 -5.81
N GLU A 166 -10.54 8.69 -4.98
CA GLU A 166 -10.46 8.52 -3.53
C GLU A 166 -11.32 7.36 -3.04
N GLU A 167 -11.14 6.96 -1.79
CA GLU A 167 -11.92 5.92 -1.12
C GLU A 167 -13.39 6.32 -0.87
N GLY A 168 -14.23 5.40 -0.40
CA GLY A 168 -15.59 5.68 0.10
C GLY A 168 -16.69 5.63 -0.97
N ILE A 169 -16.39 5.39 -2.23
CA ILE A 169 -17.38 5.33 -3.30
C ILE A 169 -17.64 3.88 -3.71
N ALA A 170 -18.85 3.38 -3.40
CA ALA A 170 -19.23 1.98 -3.62
C ALA A 170 -19.72 1.69 -5.05
N HIS A 171 -20.37 2.66 -5.69
CA HIS A 171 -21.03 2.47 -6.98
C HIS A 171 -20.42 3.38 -8.04
N PHE A 172 -19.77 2.77 -9.02
CA PHE A 172 -19.19 3.44 -10.17
C PHE A 172 -19.18 2.50 -11.37
N GLN A 173 -18.98 3.06 -12.54
CA GLN A 173 -18.68 2.34 -13.77
C GLN A 173 -17.42 2.98 -14.35
N ALA A 174 -16.42 2.20 -14.67
CA ALA A 174 -15.14 2.71 -15.11
C ALA A 174 -14.53 1.82 -16.21
N ILE A 175 -13.55 2.36 -16.90
CA ILE A 175 -12.65 1.60 -17.77
C ILE A 175 -11.88 0.60 -16.90
N GLU A 176 -11.73 -0.62 -17.42
CA GLU A 176 -10.83 -1.64 -16.89
C GLU A 176 -9.53 -1.58 -17.70
N ALA A 177 -8.51 -0.92 -17.16
CA ALA A 177 -7.25 -0.73 -17.88
C ALA A 177 -6.29 -1.90 -17.65
N ASP A 178 -5.50 -2.25 -18.66
CA ASP A 178 -4.33 -3.12 -18.52
C ASP A 178 -3.15 -2.36 -17.91
N THR A 179 -3.02 -1.07 -18.28
CA THR A 179 -2.02 -0.17 -17.69
C THR A 179 -2.62 1.21 -17.46
N THR A 180 -2.26 1.85 -16.34
CA THR A 180 -2.58 3.25 -16.09
C THR A 180 -1.31 4.08 -15.94
N ILE A 181 -1.20 5.16 -16.70
CA ILE A 181 -0.11 6.13 -16.61
C ILE A 181 -0.61 7.32 -15.78
N MET A 182 -0.27 7.33 -14.50
CA MET A 182 -0.69 8.37 -13.56
C MET A 182 0.18 9.61 -13.69
N ILE A 183 -0.42 10.78 -13.63
CA ILE A 183 0.26 12.07 -13.75
C ILE A 183 0.56 12.63 -12.36
N GLY A 184 1.84 12.89 -12.08
CA GLY A 184 2.36 13.59 -10.91
C GLY A 184 2.38 12.79 -9.60
N ALA A 185 1.31 12.07 -9.27
CA ALA A 185 1.23 11.30 -8.02
C ALA A 185 0.28 10.10 -8.12
N VAL A 186 0.43 9.15 -7.20
CA VAL A 186 -0.48 8.01 -7.05
C VAL A 186 -1.84 8.50 -6.57
N LYS A 187 -2.93 8.08 -7.22
CA LYS A 187 -4.29 8.37 -6.74
C LYS A 187 -4.64 7.41 -5.59
N GLN A 188 -5.31 7.91 -4.56
CA GLN A 188 -5.62 7.10 -3.38
C GLN A 188 -6.36 5.82 -3.73
N SER A 189 -7.29 5.89 -4.69
CA SER A 189 -8.04 4.71 -5.14
C SER A 189 -7.20 3.63 -5.83
N ALA A 190 -5.99 3.96 -6.32
CA ALA A 190 -5.09 2.95 -6.90
C ALA A 190 -4.57 1.93 -5.86
N VAL A 191 -4.62 2.30 -4.60
CA VAL A 191 -4.18 1.49 -3.46
C VAL A 191 -5.33 1.09 -2.53
N CYS A 192 -6.58 1.19 -3.00
CA CYS A 192 -7.77 0.68 -2.31
C CYS A 192 -8.22 -0.65 -2.93
N GLN A 193 -8.66 -1.57 -2.10
CA GLN A 193 -8.99 -2.94 -2.53
C GLN A 193 -10.10 -3.00 -3.59
N ASN A 194 -11.12 -2.15 -3.47
CA ASN A 194 -12.29 -2.14 -4.36
C ASN A 194 -12.04 -1.49 -5.73
N THR A 195 -10.96 -0.74 -5.89
CA THR A 195 -10.68 0.05 -7.10
C THR A 195 -9.35 -0.29 -7.76
N SER A 196 -8.40 -0.84 -7.03
CA SER A 196 -7.04 -1.08 -7.54
C SER A 196 -6.96 -2.01 -8.75
N SER A 197 -7.92 -2.93 -8.92
CA SER A 197 -7.94 -3.84 -10.08
C SER A 197 -8.23 -3.14 -11.41
N TYR A 198 -8.90 -1.99 -11.39
CA TYR A 198 -9.22 -1.22 -12.59
C TYR A 198 -8.01 -0.52 -13.20
N TYR A 199 -6.96 -0.30 -12.42
CA TYR A 199 -5.75 0.37 -12.88
C TYR A 199 -4.81 -0.53 -13.70
N GLY A 200 -4.93 -1.86 -13.59
CA GLY A 200 -3.96 -2.79 -14.13
C GLY A 200 -2.56 -2.58 -13.53
N GLU A 201 -1.52 -2.69 -14.35
CA GLU A 201 -0.22 -2.10 -14.00
C GLU A 201 -0.34 -0.58 -13.95
N TRP A 202 0.41 0.07 -13.06
CA TRP A 202 0.43 1.52 -13.06
C TRP A 202 1.83 2.09 -12.88
N ILE A 203 2.02 3.25 -13.48
CA ILE A 203 3.27 4.00 -13.46
C ILE A 203 2.93 5.46 -13.17
N VAL A 204 3.78 6.15 -12.42
CA VAL A 204 3.64 7.59 -12.20
C VAL A 204 4.69 8.32 -13.02
N VAL A 205 4.26 9.29 -13.81
CA VAL A 205 5.15 10.18 -14.56
C VAL A 205 5.27 11.52 -13.87
N ASP A 206 6.51 12.02 -13.77
CA ASP A 206 6.80 13.35 -13.25
C ASP A 206 6.62 14.39 -14.37
N ILE A 207 5.90 15.45 -14.08
CA ILE A 207 5.64 16.53 -15.03
C ILE A 207 6.18 17.90 -14.59
N GLY A 208 6.91 17.92 -13.45
CA GLY A 208 7.54 19.10 -12.90
C GLY A 208 6.78 19.78 -11.76
N PHE A 209 5.94 19.06 -11.05
CA PHE A 209 5.34 19.55 -9.80
C PHE A 209 6.39 19.69 -8.70
N PRO A 210 6.44 20.82 -7.96
CA PRO A 210 7.37 20.96 -6.85
C PRO A 210 7.06 20.00 -5.71
N GLU A 211 8.02 19.20 -5.30
CA GLU A 211 7.89 18.20 -4.25
C GLU A 211 7.36 18.78 -2.92
N LYS A 212 7.80 20.02 -2.59
CA LYS A 212 7.34 20.72 -1.39
C LYS A 212 5.82 20.92 -1.31
N LEU A 213 5.14 21.00 -2.46
CA LEU A 213 3.67 21.17 -2.47
C LEU A 213 2.98 19.86 -2.07
N PHE A 214 3.50 18.72 -2.50
CA PHE A 214 3.00 17.43 -2.02
C PHE A 214 3.17 17.30 -0.50
N HIS A 215 4.35 17.62 0.04
CA HIS A 215 4.58 17.63 1.50
C HIS A 215 3.59 18.52 2.26
N THR A 216 3.16 19.63 1.64
CA THR A 216 2.22 20.56 2.27
C THR A 216 0.78 20.01 2.27
N HIS A 217 0.39 19.31 1.21
CA HIS A 217 -1.01 18.98 0.96
C HIS A 217 -1.40 17.55 1.26
N THR A 218 -0.47 16.60 1.32
CA THR A 218 -0.77 15.21 1.68
C THR A 218 0.10 14.68 2.79
N LYS A 219 -0.49 13.80 3.61
CA LYS A 219 0.19 13.01 4.65
C LYS A 219 0.38 11.55 4.23
N ARG A 220 0.12 11.22 2.96
CA ARG A 220 0.17 9.85 2.45
C ARG A 220 1.34 9.65 1.50
N HIS A 221 2.07 8.56 1.72
CA HIS A 221 3.26 8.22 0.95
C HIS A 221 3.28 6.72 0.62
N LEU A 222 3.70 6.36 -0.58
CA LEU A 222 4.00 4.99 -0.96
C LEU A 222 5.46 4.69 -0.62
N TRP A 223 5.71 3.70 0.24
CA TRP A 223 7.06 3.30 0.60
C TRP A 223 7.78 2.66 -0.57
N GLN A 224 8.99 3.12 -0.83
CA GLN A 224 9.79 2.68 -1.96
C GLN A 224 11.11 2.06 -1.50
N GLN A 225 11.80 1.40 -2.41
CA GLN A 225 13.13 0.84 -2.12
C GLN A 225 14.13 1.92 -1.69
N SER A 226 14.05 3.13 -2.24
CA SER A 226 14.88 4.27 -1.83
C SER A 226 14.68 4.63 -0.36
N ASP A 227 13.40 4.68 0.09
CA ASP A 227 13.05 4.99 1.47
C ASP A 227 13.60 3.93 2.44
N PHE A 228 13.51 2.66 2.02
CA PHE A 228 14.10 1.55 2.75
C PHE A 228 15.62 1.66 2.83
N GLN A 229 16.31 1.93 1.72
CA GLN A 229 17.77 2.04 1.69
C GLN A 229 18.29 3.18 2.57
N GLU A 230 17.56 4.29 2.64
CA GLU A 230 17.93 5.43 3.48
C GLU A 230 17.72 5.18 4.98
N SER A 231 16.64 4.47 5.33
CA SER A 231 16.21 4.28 6.72
C SER A 231 16.66 2.95 7.33
N PHE A 232 17.13 1.98 6.51
CA PHE A 232 17.52 0.67 7.02
C PHE A 232 18.70 0.76 7.98
N PRO A 233 18.61 0.17 9.20
CA PRO A 233 19.66 0.28 10.21
C PRO A 233 20.93 -0.41 9.79
N LYS A 234 22.03 0.32 9.73
CA LYS A 234 23.37 -0.20 9.43
C LYS A 234 24.06 -0.66 10.70
N ARG A 235 24.76 -1.79 10.63
CA ARG A 235 25.54 -2.29 11.76
C ARG A 235 26.92 -1.64 11.80
N GLU A 236 27.24 -1.03 12.93
CA GLU A 236 28.57 -0.49 13.20
C GLU A 236 29.61 -1.63 13.37
N VAL A 237 30.85 -1.40 12.92
CA VAL A 237 31.93 -2.39 13.01
C VAL A 237 32.16 -2.85 14.45
N ASN A 238 32.03 -1.93 15.42
CA ASN A 238 32.25 -2.20 16.84
C ASN A 238 30.97 -2.50 17.62
N SER A 239 29.85 -2.80 16.92
CA SER A 239 28.59 -3.09 17.60
C SER A 239 28.61 -4.45 18.30
N HIS A 240 27.90 -4.55 19.41
CA HIS A 240 27.69 -5.78 20.15
C HIS A 240 26.19 -6.10 20.25
N LYS A 241 25.85 -7.30 20.72
CA LYS A 241 24.47 -7.78 20.79
C LYS A 241 23.48 -6.81 21.47
N GLY A 242 23.91 -6.06 22.45
CA GLY A 242 23.08 -5.04 23.16
C GLY A 242 22.71 -3.83 22.31
N ASN A 243 23.48 -3.49 21.26
CA ASN A 243 23.17 -2.36 20.37
C ASN A 243 22.00 -2.66 19.41
N HIS A 244 21.61 -3.93 19.28
CA HIS A 244 20.58 -4.38 18.35
C HIS A 244 19.29 -4.80 19.06
N GLY A 245 19.13 -4.35 20.29
CA GLY A 245 17.93 -4.51 21.10
C GLY A 245 17.77 -5.87 21.80
N ARG A 246 17.00 -5.82 22.89
CA ARG A 246 16.58 -6.96 23.71
C ARG A 246 15.08 -7.12 23.59
N GLY A 247 14.63 -8.02 22.72
CA GLY A 247 13.22 -8.25 22.47
C GLY A 247 12.63 -9.33 23.37
N LEU A 248 11.36 -9.16 23.74
CA LEU A 248 10.53 -10.18 24.38
C LEU A 248 9.37 -10.56 23.47
N VAL A 249 9.20 -11.83 23.18
CA VAL A 249 8.01 -12.37 22.52
C VAL A 249 7.17 -13.13 23.54
N ILE A 250 5.92 -12.74 23.74
CA ILE A 250 4.96 -13.42 24.62
C ILE A 250 3.86 -14.05 23.77
N GLY A 251 3.77 -15.36 23.76
CA GLY A 251 2.79 -16.04 22.92
C GLY A 251 2.93 -17.56 22.91
N GLY A 252 2.15 -18.17 22.03
CA GLY A 252 2.07 -19.60 21.93
C GLY A 252 1.17 -20.22 23.01
N SER A 253 0.35 -21.18 22.56
CA SER A 253 -0.40 -22.09 23.38
C SER A 253 -0.12 -23.51 22.93
N GLU A 254 -0.53 -24.54 23.69
CA GLU A 254 -0.31 -25.95 23.30
C GLU A 254 -0.90 -26.28 21.93
N SER A 255 -1.99 -25.60 21.53
CA SER A 255 -2.60 -25.76 20.20
C SER A 255 -1.89 -24.97 19.08
N MET A 256 -1.10 -23.94 19.42
CA MET A 256 -0.46 -23.02 18.46
C MET A 256 1.04 -22.78 18.77
N PRO A 257 1.85 -23.84 18.97
CA PRO A 257 3.28 -23.66 19.29
C PRO A 257 4.10 -23.08 18.11
N GLY A 258 3.59 -23.24 16.89
CA GLY A 258 4.26 -22.76 15.67
C GLY A 258 4.29 -21.25 15.55
N SER A 259 3.23 -20.54 16.00
CA SER A 259 3.12 -19.08 15.89
C SER A 259 4.25 -18.36 16.60
N VAL A 260 4.47 -18.66 17.88
CA VAL A 260 5.56 -18.05 18.66
C VAL A 260 6.95 -18.45 18.14
N LEU A 261 7.11 -19.66 17.60
CA LEU A 261 8.36 -20.08 16.96
C LEU A 261 8.66 -19.27 15.70
N MET A 262 7.68 -19.04 14.83
CA MET A 262 7.83 -18.25 13.62
C MET A 262 8.20 -16.80 13.96
N THR A 263 7.52 -16.18 14.91
CA THR A 263 7.83 -14.82 15.40
C THR A 263 9.26 -14.75 15.96
N THR A 264 9.65 -15.72 16.79
CA THR A 264 11.01 -15.81 17.36
C THR A 264 12.07 -15.88 16.27
N LYS A 265 11.91 -16.79 15.31
CA LYS A 265 12.86 -16.95 14.20
C LYS A 265 12.93 -15.73 13.30
N ALA A 266 11.77 -15.13 12.98
CA ALA A 266 11.70 -13.94 12.15
C ALA A 266 12.44 -12.77 12.81
N ALA A 267 12.23 -12.53 14.11
CA ALA A 267 12.92 -11.47 14.84
C ALA A 267 14.45 -11.67 14.82
N LEU A 268 14.94 -12.89 15.07
CA LEU A 268 16.37 -13.20 15.00
C LEU A 268 16.94 -13.01 13.58
N ARG A 269 16.23 -13.47 12.55
CA ARG A 269 16.65 -13.33 11.14
C ARG A 269 16.64 -11.87 10.67
N THR A 270 15.79 -11.03 11.26
CA THR A 270 15.72 -9.59 10.99
C THR A 270 16.73 -8.78 11.80
N GLY A 271 17.51 -9.44 12.67
CA GLY A 271 18.69 -8.84 13.27
C GLY A 271 18.55 -8.45 14.74
N ALA A 272 17.51 -8.88 15.47
CA ALA A 272 17.42 -8.68 16.93
C ALA A 272 18.70 -9.18 17.63
N GLY A 273 19.26 -8.35 18.52
CA GLY A 273 20.53 -8.66 19.19
C GLY A 273 20.40 -9.73 20.27
N LEU A 274 19.35 -9.65 21.06
CA LEU A 274 18.97 -10.64 22.08
C LEU A 274 17.45 -10.82 22.01
N LEU A 275 17.01 -12.07 22.07
CA LEU A 275 15.59 -12.39 22.03
C LEU A 275 15.23 -13.40 23.11
N THR A 276 14.21 -13.08 23.87
CA THR A 276 13.59 -13.97 24.85
C THR A 276 12.19 -14.32 24.41
N THR A 277 11.85 -15.59 24.50
CA THR A 277 10.49 -16.08 24.21
C THR A 277 9.83 -16.57 25.50
N ALA A 278 8.74 -15.94 25.90
CA ALA A 278 7.93 -16.33 27.04
C ALA A 278 6.69 -17.11 26.57
N SER A 279 6.56 -18.35 27.04
CA SER A 279 5.46 -19.24 26.66
C SER A 279 5.19 -20.27 27.74
N VAL A 280 4.18 -21.10 27.54
CA VAL A 280 3.89 -22.23 28.42
C VAL A 280 5.01 -23.28 28.30
N LYS A 281 5.29 -24.00 29.39
CA LYS A 281 6.45 -24.92 29.49
C LYS A 281 6.47 -25.98 28.38
N ASN A 282 5.32 -26.55 28.05
CA ASN A 282 5.22 -27.56 27.00
C ASN A 282 5.58 -26.99 25.61
N VAL A 283 5.13 -25.76 25.28
CA VAL A 283 5.49 -25.08 24.05
C VAL A 283 7.01 -24.84 23.97
N ILE A 284 7.63 -24.38 25.06
CA ILE A 284 9.08 -24.18 25.12
C ILE A 284 9.81 -25.49 24.80
N SER A 285 9.37 -26.61 25.37
CA SER A 285 9.95 -27.92 25.09
C SER A 285 9.88 -28.33 23.61
N MET A 286 8.83 -27.90 22.89
CA MET A 286 8.65 -28.16 21.45
C MET A 286 9.52 -27.28 20.55
N ILE A 287 9.80 -26.04 20.97
CA ILE A 287 10.40 -25.01 20.10
C ILE A 287 11.86 -24.71 20.39
N ALA A 288 12.35 -24.93 21.61
CA ALA A 288 13.72 -24.55 22.01
C ALA A 288 14.81 -25.20 21.14
N GLY A 289 14.65 -26.48 20.80
CA GLY A 289 15.57 -27.18 19.89
C GLY A 289 15.52 -26.67 18.42
N LYS A 290 14.48 -25.89 18.06
CA LYS A 290 14.31 -25.35 16.69
C LYS A 290 14.78 -23.89 16.56
N SER A 291 15.01 -23.20 17.67
CA SER A 291 15.56 -21.84 17.74
C SER A 291 16.49 -21.71 18.96
N PRO A 292 17.65 -22.37 18.95
CA PRO A 292 18.58 -22.41 20.08
C PRO A 292 19.24 -21.05 20.38
N GLU A 293 19.16 -20.10 19.48
CA GLU A 293 19.69 -18.74 19.64
C GLU A 293 18.81 -17.87 20.57
N ALA A 294 17.57 -18.26 20.81
CA ALA A 294 16.66 -17.55 21.71
C ALA A 294 16.81 -18.02 23.16
N MET A 295 16.52 -17.13 24.09
CA MET A 295 16.32 -17.46 25.51
C MET A 295 14.84 -17.79 25.75
N TYR A 296 14.54 -18.56 26.81
CA TYR A 296 13.19 -19.01 27.08
C TYR A 296 12.81 -18.79 28.54
N ILE A 297 11.57 -18.29 28.79
CA ILE A 297 10.99 -18.12 30.12
C ILE A 297 9.63 -18.83 30.14
N SER A 298 9.46 -19.73 31.10
CA SER A 298 8.14 -20.35 31.34
C SER A 298 7.22 -19.38 32.05
N THR A 299 5.98 -19.26 31.54
CA THR A 299 4.92 -18.43 32.12
C THR A 299 4.01 -19.26 33.03
N SER A 300 3.16 -18.59 33.83
CA SER A 300 2.00 -19.24 34.46
C SER A 300 1.02 -19.70 33.39
N GLU A 301 0.41 -20.88 33.58
CA GLU A 301 -0.47 -21.48 32.59
C GLU A 301 -1.72 -22.16 33.21
N THR A 302 -2.78 -22.20 32.45
CA THR A 302 -3.97 -23.01 32.69
C THR A 302 -4.46 -23.57 31.37
N ASN A 303 -4.71 -24.87 31.31
CA ASN A 303 -5.19 -25.56 30.09
C ASN A 303 -4.35 -25.28 28.83
N GLY A 304 -3.00 -25.19 28.98
CA GLY A 304 -2.08 -24.95 27.88
C GLY A 304 -2.08 -23.52 27.33
N CYS A 305 -2.73 -22.56 28.02
CA CYS A 305 -2.73 -21.14 27.69
C CYS A 305 -1.99 -20.35 28.77
N ILE A 306 -1.33 -19.24 28.37
CA ILE A 306 -0.65 -18.34 29.32
C ILE A 306 -1.71 -17.61 30.17
N THR A 307 -1.54 -17.61 31.48
CA THR A 307 -2.44 -16.95 32.46
C THR A 307 -1.75 -15.92 33.34
N GLY A 308 -0.43 -15.70 33.18
CA GLY A 308 0.32 -14.68 33.90
C GLY A 308 1.76 -14.59 33.49
N ILE A 309 2.33 -13.40 33.67
CA ILE A 309 3.73 -13.07 33.35
C ILE A 309 4.45 -12.40 34.54
N ASP A 310 3.94 -12.55 35.76
CA ASP A 310 4.44 -11.87 36.96
C ASP A 310 5.89 -12.26 37.31
N ASN A 311 6.36 -13.39 36.81
CA ASN A 311 7.75 -13.85 36.97
C ASN A 311 8.72 -13.26 35.94
N ILE A 312 8.27 -12.34 35.08
CA ILE A 312 9.10 -11.69 34.05
C ILE A 312 9.35 -10.24 34.41
N GLU A 313 10.62 -9.89 34.62
CA GLU A 313 11.01 -8.50 34.80
C GLU A 313 11.04 -7.78 33.42
N LEU A 314 9.96 -7.05 33.13
CA LEU A 314 9.76 -6.41 31.83
C LEU A 314 10.77 -5.28 31.56
N SER A 315 11.26 -4.59 32.60
CA SER A 315 12.25 -3.50 32.50
C SER A 315 13.58 -3.92 31.84
N GLY A 316 13.86 -5.21 31.76
CA GLY A 316 15.04 -5.75 31.10
C GLY A 316 14.97 -5.79 29.56
N PHE A 317 13.83 -5.42 28.96
CA PHE A 317 13.61 -5.49 27.52
C PHE A 317 13.42 -4.10 26.90
N ASP A 318 13.83 -3.98 25.64
CA ASP A 318 13.70 -2.73 24.86
C ASP A 318 12.36 -2.65 24.13
N ALA A 319 11.78 -3.80 23.74
CA ALA A 319 10.45 -3.91 23.12
C ALA A 319 9.82 -5.29 23.37
N ILE A 320 8.48 -5.32 23.33
CA ILE A 320 7.67 -6.53 23.54
C ILE A 320 6.76 -6.77 22.34
N ALA A 321 6.71 -8.01 21.84
CA ALA A 321 5.67 -8.47 20.92
C ALA A 321 4.78 -9.50 21.62
N ILE A 322 3.47 -9.36 21.50
CA ILE A 322 2.51 -10.24 22.17
C ILE A 322 1.32 -10.55 21.28
N GLY A 323 0.77 -11.74 21.45
CA GLY A 323 -0.54 -12.12 20.91
C GLY A 323 -0.51 -13.31 19.98
N VAL A 324 0.62 -13.58 19.33
CA VAL A 324 0.77 -14.68 18.37
C VAL A 324 0.52 -16.04 19.01
N GLY A 325 -0.54 -16.73 18.59
CA GLY A 325 -0.94 -18.02 19.12
C GLY A 325 -1.25 -18.04 20.62
N LEU A 326 -1.69 -16.91 21.19
CA LEU A 326 -1.91 -16.75 22.63
C LEU A 326 -3.15 -17.51 23.12
N GLY A 327 -4.11 -17.76 22.23
CA GLY A 327 -5.43 -18.27 22.56
C GLY A 327 -6.36 -17.20 23.11
N ARG A 328 -7.65 -17.53 23.30
CA ARG A 328 -8.71 -16.56 23.67
C ARG A 328 -9.32 -16.85 25.03
N SER A 329 -8.48 -17.17 26.03
CA SER A 329 -8.94 -17.36 27.41
C SER A 329 -9.05 -16.01 28.13
N ASP A 330 -10.15 -15.76 28.83
CA ASP A 330 -10.34 -14.55 29.65
C ASP A 330 -9.28 -14.41 30.75
N GLU A 331 -8.77 -15.53 31.29
CA GLU A 331 -7.70 -15.53 32.28
C GLU A 331 -6.39 -14.96 31.70
N THR A 332 -6.11 -15.23 30.43
CA THR A 332 -4.96 -14.70 29.69
C THR A 332 -4.96 -13.16 29.70
N ALA A 333 -6.11 -12.55 29.36
CA ALA A 333 -6.22 -11.10 29.34
C ALA A 333 -5.94 -10.48 30.72
N LYS A 334 -6.56 -11.02 31.77
CA LYS A 334 -6.45 -10.52 33.15
C LYS A 334 -5.05 -10.68 33.73
N GLY A 335 -4.35 -11.74 33.37
CA GLY A 335 -3.01 -12.02 33.93
C GLY A 335 -1.86 -11.36 33.19
N ILE A 336 -2.10 -10.79 31.99
CA ILE A 336 -1.00 -10.22 31.18
C ILE A 336 -1.12 -8.70 31.00
N PHE A 337 -2.29 -8.21 30.58
CA PHE A 337 -2.46 -6.83 30.14
C PHE A 337 -2.21 -5.78 31.22
N PRO A 338 -2.59 -5.98 32.51
CA PRO A 338 -2.24 -5.06 33.57
C PRO A 338 -0.73 -4.88 33.77
N SER A 339 0.05 -5.95 33.67
CA SER A 339 1.54 -5.89 33.76
C SER A 339 2.13 -5.17 32.57
N LEU A 340 1.61 -5.35 31.36
CA LEU A 340 2.07 -4.65 30.16
C LEU A 340 1.84 -3.13 30.21
N LEU A 341 0.79 -2.66 30.89
CA LEU A 341 0.55 -1.23 31.09
C LEU A 341 1.69 -0.52 31.82
N GLN A 342 2.45 -1.25 32.63
CA GLN A 342 3.59 -0.71 33.39
C GLN A 342 4.90 -0.70 32.60
N PHE A 343 4.94 -1.32 31.42
CA PHE A 343 6.14 -1.36 30.58
C PHE A 343 6.37 -0.03 29.87
N ASN A 344 7.57 0.53 29.96
CA ASN A 344 7.91 1.85 29.40
C ASN A 344 8.52 1.81 27.98
N GLY A 345 8.54 0.64 27.34
CA GLY A 345 9.00 0.47 25.95
C GLY A 345 7.86 0.26 24.96
N PRO A 346 8.18 0.16 23.65
CA PRO A 346 7.24 -0.18 22.60
C PRO A 346 6.61 -1.56 22.81
N ILE A 347 5.30 -1.66 22.60
CA ILE A 347 4.57 -2.93 22.62
C ILE A 347 3.90 -3.14 21.25
N ILE A 348 4.19 -4.28 20.64
CA ILE A 348 3.55 -4.77 19.41
C ILE A 348 2.49 -5.79 19.82
N ILE A 349 1.23 -5.55 19.42
CA ILE A 349 0.11 -6.46 19.71
C ILE A 349 -0.49 -6.95 18.39
N ASP A 350 -0.51 -8.27 18.22
CA ASP A 350 -1.02 -8.94 17.01
C ASP A 350 -1.99 -10.08 17.38
N ALA A 351 -2.73 -10.56 16.41
CA ALA A 351 -3.55 -11.78 16.46
C ALA A 351 -4.48 -11.85 17.69
N ASP A 352 -4.42 -12.94 18.48
CA ASP A 352 -5.26 -13.09 19.68
C ASP A 352 -5.02 -11.98 20.72
N GLY A 353 -3.84 -11.34 20.71
CA GLY A 353 -3.55 -10.18 21.54
C GLY A 353 -4.48 -9.00 21.27
N LEU A 354 -4.87 -8.78 20.01
CA LEU A 354 -5.82 -7.73 19.62
C LEU A 354 -7.22 -7.99 20.18
N TYR A 355 -7.65 -9.27 20.19
CA TYR A 355 -8.92 -9.66 20.82
C TYR A 355 -8.92 -9.31 22.31
N HIS A 356 -7.82 -9.62 23.02
CA HIS A 356 -7.70 -9.36 24.46
C HIS A 356 -7.49 -7.87 24.78
N LEU A 357 -6.95 -7.08 23.84
CA LEU A 357 -6.69 -5.65 24.02
C LEU A 357 -7.98 -4.84 24.15
N LYS A 358 -9.07 -5.21 23.49
CA LYS A 358 -10.28 -4.39 23.36
C LYS A 358 -10.77 -3.76 24.68
N PRO A 359 -10.89 -4.48 25.81
CA PRO A 359 -11.29 -3.90 27.10
C PRO A 359 -10.24 -2.94 27.70
N TYR A 360 -8.98 -3.01 27.26
CA TYR A 360 -7.86 -2.23 27.80
C TYR A 360 -7.44 -1.07 26.88
N LEU A 361 -8.04 -0.92 25.70
CA LEU A 361 -7.64 0.08 24.69
C LEU A 361 -7.51 1.49 25.27
N ALA A 362 -8.47 1.94 26.06
CA ALA A 362 -8.45 3.26 26.66
C ALA A 362 -7.26 3.44 27.65
N ALA A 363 -6.92 2.38 28.40
CA ALA A 363 -5.78 2.41 29.31
C ALA A 363 -4.46 2.43 28.53
N PHE A 364 -4.34 1.67 27.45
CA PHE A 364 -3.17 1.67 26.59
C PHE A 364 -3.00 3.00 25.84
N ALA A 365 -4.08 3.67 25.44
CA ALA A 365 -4.04 4.99 24.82
C ALA A 365 -3.43 6.06 25.72
N SER A 366 -3.48 5.87 27.03
CA SER A 366 -2.90 6.81 28.01
C SER A 366 -1.40 6.60 28.24
N ARG A 367 -0.79 5.55 27.66
CA ARG A 367 0.65 5.31 27.79
C ARG A 367 1.45 6.36 27.03
N GLN A 368 2.61 6.71 27.59
CA GLN A 368 3.58 7.55 26.88
C GLN A 368 4.45 6.75 25.90
N ALA A 369 4.66 5.46 26.20
CA ALA A 369 5.44 4.58 25.36
C ALA A 369 4.63 4.08 24.16
N PRO A 370 5.26 3.86 23.00
CA PRO A 370 4.56 3.49 21.75
C PRO A 370 3.75 2.21 21.87
N LEU A 371 2.53 2.25 21.34
CA LEU A 371 1.68 1.08 21.10
C LEU A 371 1.61 0.84 19.59
N ILE A 372 1.87 -0.39 19.15
CA ILE A 372 1.87 -0.78 17.74
C ILE A 372 0.88 -1.93 17.58
N LEU A 373 -0.11 -1.75 16.73
CA LEU A 373 -1.14 -2.75 16.45
C LEU A 373 -1.04 -3.21 14.99
N THR A 374 -1.16 -4.51 14.79
CA THR A 374 -0.98 -5.09 13.45
C THR A 374 -2.22 -5.89 12.99
N PRO A 375 -3.44 -5.30 13.00
CA PRO A 375 -4.65 -6.02 12.66
C PRO A 375 -4.75 -6.31 11.15
N HIS A 376 -5.43 -7.40 10.81
CA HIS A 376 -6.09 -7.54 9.52
C HIS A 376 -7.45 -6.81 9.55
N PRO A 377 -8.14 -6.56 8.40
CA PRO A 377 -9.40 -5.81 8.37
C PRO A 377 -10.47 -6.31 9.34
N GLY A 378 -10.62 -7.62 9.49
CA GLY A 378 -11.60 -8.18 10.42
C GLY A 378 -11.28 -7.90 11.90
N GLU A 379 -10.00 -7.88 12.28
CA GLU A 379 -9.56 -7.55 13.65
C GLU A 379 -9.77 -6.07 13.96
N LEU A 380 -9.43 -5.18 13.01
CA LEU A 380 -9.65 -3.75 13.19
C LEU A 380 -11.13 -3.41 13.25
N ALA A 381 -11.94 -3.99 12.36
CA ALA A 381 -13.40 -3.83 12.38
C ALA A 381 -14.01 -4.26 13.73
N ALA A 382 -13.52 -5.36 14.31
CA ALA A 382 -13.94 -5.82 15.63
C ALA A 382 -13.50 -4.87 16.77
N LEU A 383 -12.32 -4.25 16.68
CA LEU A 383 -11.86 -3.26 17.65
C LEU A 383 -12.68 -1.97 17.58
N MET A 384 -13.11 -1.57 16.39
CA MET A 384 -13.87 -0.34 16.13
C MET A 384 -15.40 -0.50 16.24
N ASP A 385 -15.91 -1.71 16.34
CA ASP A 385 -17.35 -2.04 16.29
C ASP A 385 -18.02 -1.58 14.96
N VAL A 386 -17.31 -1.73 13.83
CA VAL A 386 -17.79 -1.44 12.48
C VAL A 386 -17.85 -2.70 11.62
N SER A 387 -18.54 -2.65 10.48
CA SER A 387 -18.51 -3.76 9.54
C SER A 387 -17.16 -3.83 8.79
N VAL A 388 -16.73 -5.04 8.41
CA VAL A 388 -15.53 -5.22 7.58
C VAL A 388 -15.71 -4.54 6.21
N SER A 389 -16.93 -4.55 5.68
CA SER A 389 -17.25 -3.90 4.41
C SER A 389 -17.03 -2.38 4.47
N ASP A 390 -17.54 -1.73 5.53
CA ASP A 390 -17.37 -0.28 5.70
C ASP A 390 -15.89 0.10 5.85
N LEU A 391 -15.16 -0.69 6.66
CA LEU A 391 -13.73 -0.48 6.85
C LEU A 391 -12.94 -0.61 5.54
N LEU A 392 -13.25 -1.62 4.71
CA LEU A 392 -12.60 -1.83 3.42
C LEU A 392 -12.97 -0.76 2.38
N MET A 393 -14.10 -0.09 2.56
CA MET A 393 -14.49 1.04 1.71
C MET A 393 -13.71 2.32 2.02
N GLU A 394 -13.35 2.56 3.28
CA GLU A 394 -12.65 3.77 3.72
C GLU A 394 -11.45 3.42 4.63
N PRO A 395 -10.49 2.59 4.17
CA PRO A 395 -9.42 2.08 5.03
C PRO A 395 -8.46 3.16 5.54
N PHE A 396 -8.21 4.21 4.78
CA PHE A 396 -7.37 5.34 5.21
C PHE A 396 -8.04 6.16 6.32
N LYS A 397 -9.31 6.44 6.17
CA LYS A 397 -10.11 7.18 7.17
C LYS A 397 -10.18 6.41 8.49
N TYR A 398 -10.61 5.14 8.45
CA TYR A 398 -10.71 4.34 9.65
C TYR A 398 -9.37 4.13 10.35
N SER A 399 -8.28 3.97 9.59
CA SER A 399 -6.93 3.89 10.16
C SER A 399 -6.55 5.18 10.87
N SER A 400 -6.80 6.35 10.27
CA SER A 400 -6.51 7.65 10.86
C SER A 400 -7.39 7.95 12.09
N GLU A 401 -8.69 7.67 12.03
CA GLU A 401 -9.61 7.83 13.16
C GLU A 401 -9.19 6.98 14.36
N PHE A 402 -8.77 5.73 14.08
CA PHE A 402 -8.33 4.81 15.13
C PHE A 402 -7.03 5.28 15.80
N THR A 403 -6.01 5.63 15.01
CA THR A 403 -4.71 6.06 15.55
C THR A 403 -4.81 7.36 16.33
N ASN A 404 -5.58 8.33 15.84
CA ASN A 404 -5.84 9.59 16.53
C ASN A 404 -6.58 9.38 17.85
N ARG A 405 -7.55 8.46 17.89
CA ARG A 405 -8.34 8.18 19.10
C ARG A 405 -7.54 7.45 20.17
N PHE A 406 -6.67 6.52 19.77
CA PHE A 406 -5.99 5.62 20.71
C PHE A 406 -4.48 5.88 20.84
N ASN A 407 -3.97 6.95 20.22
CA ASN A 407 -2.56 7.35 20.26
C ASN A 407 -1.61 6.16 19.99
N CYS A 408 -1.78 5.48 18.87
CA CYS A 408 -1.03 4.28 18.53
C CYS A 408 -0.56 4.28 17.08
N TYR A 409 0.43 3.46 16.77
CA TYR A 409 0.78 3.07 15.40
C TYR A 409 -0.12 1.92 14.98
N LEU A 410 -0.66 2.00 13.78
CA LEU A 410 -1.53 0.98 13.21
C LEU A 410 -0.94 0.47 11.90
N LEU A 411 -0.78 -0.83 11.79
CA LEU A 411 -0.42 -1.53 10.56
C LEU A 411 -1.64 -2.34 10.11
N LEU A 412 -2.48 -1.77 9.25
CA LEU A 412 -3.64 -2.46 8.67
C LEU A 412 -3.18 -3.34 7.52
N LYS A 413 -3.16 -4.66 7.77
CA LYS A 413 -2.71 -5.67 6.81
C LYS A 413 -3.67 -5.79 5.63
N GLY A 414 -3.13 -5.86 4.39
CA GLY A 414 -3.89 -6.04 3.15
C GLY A 414 -2.97 -6.19 1.95
N LYS A 415 -3.55 -6.30 0.73
CA LYS A 415 -2.78 -6.21 -0.52
C LYS A 415 -1.90 -4.95 -0.53
N TYR A 416 -2.47 -3.85 -0.13
CA TYR A 416 -1.80 -2.60 0.19
C TYR A 416 -1.88 -2.44 1.71
N THR A 417 -0.77 -2.65 2.39
CA THR A 417 -0.72 -2.48 3.84
C THR A 417 -0.64 -0.99 4.16
N ILE A 418 -1.57 -0.48 4.95
CA ILE A 418 -1.61 0.92 5.37
C ILE A 418 -1.02 1.03 6.77
N ILE A 419 0.06 1.79 6.92
CA ILE A 419 0.72 2.04 8.19
C ILE A 419 0.44 3.50 8.56
N THR A 420 -0.22 3.71 9.69
CA THR A 420 -0.62 5.04 10.17
C THR A 420 0.04 5.32 11.52
N ASP A 421 0.65 6.48 11.66
CA ASP A 421 1.21 6.96 12.93
C ASP A 421 0.17 7.73 13.77
N PRO A 422 0.46 8.07 15.04
CA PRO A 422 -0.46 8.86 15.89
C PRO A 422 -0.77 10.26 15.36
N ASP A 423 0.09 10.84 14.51
CA ASP A 423 -0.08 12.18 13.91
C ASP A 423 -0.90 12.15 12.61
N GLY A 424 -1.33 10.95 12.19
CA GLY A 424 -2.14 10.72 10.99
C GLY A 424 -1.32 10.70 9.70
N ASN A 425 0.02 10.58 9.76
CA ASN A 425 0.82 10.28 8.57
C ASN A 425 0.59 8.81 8.17
N GLN A 426 0.44 8.57 6.87
CA GLN A 426 0.10 7.25 6.35
C GLN A 426 1.09 6.80 5.29
N ILE A 427 1.69 5.66 5.52
CA ILE A 427 2.53 4.98 4.52
C ILE A 427 1.75 3.79 3.96
N VAL A 428 1.82 3.63 2.65
CA VAL A 428 1.32 2.43 1.98
C VAL A 428 2.49 1.58 1.54
N GLU A 429 2.46 0.31 1.92
CA GLU A 429 3.40 -0.70 1.47
C GLU A 429 2.72 -1.62 0.45
N SER A 430 3.34 -1.76 -0.72
CA SER A 430 2.80 -2.51 -1.86
C SER A 430 3.60 -3.75 -2.24
N SER A 431 4.70 -4.03 -1.52
CA SER A 431 5.50 -5.24 -1.74
C SER A 431 4.80 -6.49 -1.22
N GLY A 432 5.17 -7.63 -1.79
CA GLY A 432 4.57 -8.91 -1.49
C GLY A 432 3.61 -9.40 -2.57
N ASN A 433 3.21 -10.65 -2.44
CA ASN A 433 2.38 -11.34 -3.40
C ASN A 433 1.32 -12.21 -2.69
N PRO A 434 0.32 -12.76 -3.42
CA PRO A 434 -0.74 -13.57 -2.84
C PRO A 434 -0.29 -14.80 -2.05
N GLY A 435 0.96 -15.27 -2.23
CA GLY A 435 1.55 -16.35 -1.45
C GLY A 435 1.64 -16.05 0.05
N LEU A 436 1.62 -14.76 0.44
CA LEU A 436 1.55 -14.35 1.84
C LEU A 436 0.17 -14.54 2.48
N ALA A 437 -0.88 -14.82 1.71
CA ALA A 437 -2.23 -15.08 2.22
C ALA A 437 -2.34 -16.49 2.82
N LYS A 438 -1.44 -16.82 3.76
CA LYS A 438 -1.38 -18.12 4.48
C LYS A 438 -1.17 -17.93 5.97
N GLY A 439 -1.58 -18.92 6.74
CA GLY A 439 -1.35 -18.95 8.19
C GLY A 439 0.15 -18.84 8.53
N GLY A 440 0.46 -18.01 9.52
CA GLY A 440 1.83 -17.78 9.99
C GLY A 440 2.55 -16.58 9.36
N SER A 441 2.08 -16.04 8.21
CA SER A 441 2.70 -14.86 7.59
C SER A 441 2.65 -13.64 8.50
N GLY A 442 1.53 -13.43 9.23
CA GLY A 442 1.40 -12.39 10.25
C GLY A 442 2.36 -12.59 11.42
N ASP A 443 2.53 -13.84 11.90
CA ASP A 443 3.45 -14.17 12.98
C ASP A 443 4.91 -13.82 12.59
N VAL A 444 5.28 -14.06 11.32
CA VAL A 444 6.58 -13.66 10.77
C VAL A 444 6.73 -12.15 10.78
N LEU A 445 5.74 -11.42 10.26
CA LEU A 445 5.76 -9.96 10.22
C LEU A 445 5.88 -9.36 11.63
N THR A 446 5.15 -9.89 12.62
CA THR A 446 5.23 -9.44 14.02
C THR A 446 6.65 -9.56 14.57
N GLY A 447 7.36 -10.65 14.27
CA GLY A 447 8.77 -10.82 14.65
C GLY A 447 9.70 -9.82 13.96
N MET A 448 9.44 -9.55 12.68
CA MET A 448 10.21 -8.56 11.91
C MET A 448 9.97 -7.13 12.43
N VAL A 449 8.73 -6.77 12.74
CA VAL A 449 8.39 -5.47 13.34
C VAL A 449 9.11 -5.31 14.69
N LEU A 450 9.07 -6.32 15.56
CA LEU A 450 9.80 -6.28 16.85
C LEU A 450 11.28 -5.96 16.65
N ALA A 451 11.94 -6.67 15.73
CA ALA A 451 13.36 -6.47 15.48
C ALA A 451 13.69 -5.10 14.88
N MET A 452 12.89 -4.63 13.91
CA MET A 452 13.13 -3.34 13.25
C MET A 452 12.84 -2.16 14.18
N VAL A 453 11.79 -2.21 14.98
CA VAL A 453 11.45 -1.15 15.96
C VAL A 453 12.58 -0.93 16.97
N MET A 454 13.28 -1.97 17.37
CA MET A 454 14.43 -1.87 18.29
C MET A 454 15.71 -1.31 17.64
N GLN A 455 15.82 -1.32 16.31
CA GLN A 455 17.04 -0.98 15.59
C GLN A 455 16.94 0.31 14.77
N SER A 456 15.72 0.75 14.42
CA SER A 456 15.48 1.92 13.57
C SER A 456 15.54 3.23 14.36
N ARG A 457 15.72 4.35 13.64
CA ARG A 457 15.77 5.70 14.22
C ARG A 457 14.43 6.15 14.80
N SER A 458 13.34 5.68 14.20
CA SER A 458 11.98 5.91 14.66
C SER A 458 11.15 4.63 14.59
N ILE A 459 10.08 4.60 15.40
CA ILE A 459 9.10 3.50 15.39
C ILE A 459 8.48 3.35 14.00
N PHE A 460 8.13 4.47 13.37
CA PHE A 460 7.46 4.49 12.08
C PHE A 460 8.35 3.90 10.97
N GLU A 461 9.63 4.33 10.87
CA GLU A 461 10.60 3.72 9.95
C GLU A 461 10.77 2.21 10.22
N GLY A 462 10.83 1.80 11.48
CA GLY A 462 10.96 0.38 11.85
C GLY A 462 9.81 -0.47 11.35
N ILE A 463 8.58 0.00 11.49
CA ILE A 463 7.38 -0.70 10.99
C ILE A 463 7.42 -0.79 9.46
N ASN A 464 7.69 0.32 8.77
CA ASN A 464 7.73 0.36 7.30
C ASN A 464 8.83 -0.56 6.73
N ASN A 465 10.03 -0.53 7.31
CA ASN A 465 11.14 -1.41 6.92
C ASN A 465 10.81 -2.89 7.13
N ALA A 466 10.11 -3.24 8.22
CA ALA A 466 9.68 -4.60 8.46
C ALA A 466 8.68 -5.09 7.40
N CYS A 467 7.69 -4.25 7.06
CA CYS A 467 6.70 -4.56 6.02
C CYS A 467 7.35 -4.73 4.64
N PHE A 468 8.23 -3.80 4.25
CA PHE A 468 8.96 -3.87 2.99
C PHE A 468 9.78 -5.17 2.89
N LEU A 469 10.59 -5.48 3.90
CA LEU A 469 11.38 -6.72 3.91
C LEU A 469 10.52 -7.98 3.88
N HIS A 470 9.39 -7.97 4.59
CA HIS A 470 8.45 -9.09 4.60
C HIS A 470 7.90 -9.35 3.20
N GLY A 471 7.41 -8.32 2.52
CA GLY A 471 6.91 -8.42 1.15
C GLY A 471 8.00 -8.82 0.17
N LYS A 472 9.16 -8.13 0.20
CA LYS A 472 10.29 -8.42 -0.71
C LYS A 472 10.88 -9.81 -0.50
N SER A 473 10.84 -10.35 0.74
CA SER A 473 11.23 -11.74 0.98
C SER A 473 10.35 -12.72 0.23
N ALA A 474 9.04 -12.49 0.22
CA ALA A 474 8.09 -13.32 -0.51
C ALA A 474 8.24 -13.16 -2.04
N ASP A 475 8.42 -11.92 -2.53
CA ASP A 475 8.60 -11.64 -3.96
C ASP A 475 9.82 -12.35 -4.53
N LEU A 476 10.97 -12.23 -3.88
CA LEU A 476 12.21 -12.92 -4.28
C LEU A 476 12.04 -14.43 -4.31
N LEU A 477 11.33 -15.00 -3.35
CA LEU A 477 11.12 -16.44 -3.27
C LEU A 477 10.23 -16.95 -4.41
N VAL A 478 9.18 -16.23 -4.76
CA VAL A 478 8.30 -16.60 -5.88
C VAL A 478 9.03 -16.43 -7.22
N GLN A 479 9.85 -15.41 -7.36
CA GLN A 479 10.66 -15.21 -8.58
C GLN A 479 11.69 -16.33 -8.79
N GLU A 480 12.19 -16.98 -7.74
CA GLU A 480 13.34 -17.89 -7.82
C GLU A 480 12.99 -19.37 -7.75
N ARG A 481 12.09 -19.77 -6.87
CA ARG A 481 11.91 -21.19 -6.55
C ARG A 481 10.55 -21.62 -6.04
N HIS A 482 9.67 -20.70 -5.69
CA HIS A 482 8.33 -20.99 -5.19
C HIS A 482 7.26 -20.45 -6.14
N SER A 483 6.07 -21.00 -6.05
CA SER A 483 4.85 -20.39 -6.56
C SER A 483 4.11 -19.70 -5.40
N GLU A 484 3.16 -18.83 -5.72
CA GLU A 484 2.28 -18.25 -4.71
C GLU A 484 1.50 -19.31 -3.92
N GLN A 485 1.28 -20.50 -4.53
CA GLN A 485 0.52 -21.59 -3.92
C GLN A 485 1.33 -22.39 -2.90
N ASP A 486 2.62 -22.59 -3.10
CA ASP A 486 3.45 -23.43 -2.21
C ASP A 486 4.28 -22.66 -1.18
N LEU A 487 4.37 -21.32 -1.31
CA LEU A 487 5.09 -20.47 -0.38
C LEU A 487 4.55 -20.60 1.05
N LEU A 488 5.41 -20.97 1.99
CA LEU A 488 5.09 -21.09 3.40
C LEU A 488 5.73 -19.94 4.21
N ALA A 489 5.15 -19.62 5.38
CA ALA A 489 5.72 -18.63 6.30
C ALA A 489 7.15 -18.96 6.73
N GLY A 490 7.49 -20.24 6.85
CA GLY A 490 8.86 -20.71 7.11
C GLY A 490 9.84 -20.38 6.00
N ASP A 491 9.39 -20.37 4.75
CA ASP A 491 10.22 -20.01 3.60
C ASP A 491 10.48 -18.50 3.60
N VAL A 492 9.46 -17.68 3.92
CA VAL A 492 9.60 -16.22 4.07
C VAL A 492 10.69 -15.90 5.09
N ILE A 493 10.74 -16.60 6.25
CA ILE A 493 11.81 -16.44 7.24
C ILE A 493 13.19 -16.74 6.63
N GLN A 494 13.30 -17.75 5.78
CA GLN A 494 14.56 -18.10 5.10
C GLN A 494 14.91 -17.07 4.01
N GLY A 495 13.94 -16.39 3.42
CA GLY A 495 14.11 -15.33 2.44
C GLY A 495 14.64 -14.01 3.01
N ILE A 496 14.38 -13.72 4.31
CA ILE A 496 14.78 -12.46 4.96
C ILE A 496 16.25 -12.09 4.73
N PRO A 497 17.25 -12.99 4.98
CA PRO A 497 18.65 -12.64 4.78
C PRO A 497 18.99 -12.27 3.32
N LYS A 498 18.28 -12.85 2.36
CA LYS A 498 18.47 -12.51 0.95
C LYS A 498 17.87 -11.14 0.65
N ALA A 499 16.66 -10.87 1.10
CA ALA A 499 16.03 -9.57 0.92
C ALA A 499 16.88 -8.44 1.52
N ILE A 500 17.40 -8.62 2.72
CA ILE A 500 18.33 -7.66 3.33
C ILE A 500 19.52 -7.41 2.40
N ARG A 501 20.22 -8.44 1.94
CA ARG A 501 21.41 -8.27 1.06
C ARG A 501 21.08 -7.65 -0.30
N THR A 502 19.85 -7.82 -0.79
CA THR A 502 19.45 -7.32 -2.11
C THR A 502 19.05 -5.84 -2.06
N PHE A 503 18.41 -5.42 -0.97
CA PHE A 503 17.75 -4.11 -0.91
C PHE A 503 18.39 -3.12 0.06
N SER A 504 19.23 -3.56 1.03
CA SER A 504 19.91 -2.66 1.98
C SER A 504 21.19 -1.99 1.43
#